data_a4a975055b2617030cf70414f5bd103f
#
_entry.id   a4a975055b2617030cf70414f5bd103f
#
_cell.length_a   1.000
_cell.length_b   1.000
_cell.length_c   1.000
_cell.angle_alpha   90.00
_cell.angle_beta   90.00
_cell.angle_gamma   90.00
#
_symmetry.space_group_name_H-M   'P 1'
#
loop_
_entity.id
_entity.type
_entity.pdbx_description
1 polymer ?
#
loop_
_entity_poly.entity_id
_entity_poly.type
_entity_poly.pdbx_seq_one_letter_code
_entity_poly.pdbx_strand_id
1 'polypeptide(L)'
;MTHAPENATTAPIPEGFAPLVAGGPYIQHNGPLYVLHQGNVVKFGFRVEPRHTNPMGNLHGGMMATFCDMLVPLSVHRKSDQVSNRFLPTISLQIDYLAPAPLGAWVEGEAEPPRITHSLVFAQGLVTADGVPCARVSGVFKIGPVAPRDAVE
;
A
#
# COMPACT_ATOMS: atom_id res chain seq x y z
N MET A 1 -17.69 16.54 27.39
CA MET A 1 -18.50 16.06 26.24
C MET A 1 -17.85 16.61 24.99
N THR A 2 -16.98 15.83 24.38
CA THR A 2 -16.31 16.19 23.12
C THR A 2 -17.19 15.68 21.98
N HIS A 3 -17.77 16.60 21.22
CA HIS A 3 -18.47 16.27 19.99
C HIS A 3 -17.48 15.58 19.03
N ALA A 4 -17.79 14.33 18.67
CA ALA A 4 -17.22 13.74 17.48
C ALA A 4 -17.68 14.59 16.27
N PRO A 5 -16.81 14.91 15.30
CA PRO A 5 -17.26 15.56 14.08
C PRO A 5 -18.12 14.54 13.29
N GLU A 6 -19.42 14.74 13.31
CA GLU A 6 -20.34 14.17 12.33
C GLU A 6 -20.02 14.78 10.97
N ASN A 7 -19.98 13.93 9.95
CA ASN A 7 -19.70 14.20 8.54
C ASN A 7 -18.21 14.29 8.16
N ALA A 8 -17.50 13.17 8.26
CA ALA A 8 -16.46 12.92 7.28
C ALA A 8 -17.17 12.64 5.93
N THR A 9 -17.38 13.68 5.13
CA THR A 9 -17.78 13.56 3.73
C THR A 9 -16.70 12.70 3.09
N THR A 10 -17.02 11.44 2.80
CA THR A 10 -16.09 10.54 2.14
C THR A 10 -15.88 11.09 0.74
N ALA A 11 -14.76 11.77 0.53
CA ALA A 11 -14.36 12.20 -0.81
C ALA A 11 -14.37 10.96 -1.72
N PRO A 12 -14.80 11.08 -2.98
CA PRO A 12 -14.89 9.95 -3.89
C PRO A 12 -13.51 9.31 -4.08
N ILE A 13 -13.51 8.02 -4.33
CA ILE A 13 -12.29 7.30 -4.75
C ILE A 13 -11.88 7.87 -6.11
N PRO A 14 -10.60 8.19 -6.33
CA PRO A 14 -10.15 8.72 -7.62
C PRO A 14 -10.50 7.81 -8.78
N GLU A 15 -10.80 8.42 -9.92
CA GLU A 15 -11.20 7.71 -11.13
C GLU A 15 -10.15 6.67 -11.53
N GLY A 16 -10.62 5.51 -11.95
CA GLY A 16 -9.81 4.38 -12.39
C GLY A 16 -9.34 3.45 -11.29
N PHE A 17 -9.43 3.84 -10.02
CA PHE A 17 -9.16 2.93 -8.91
C PHE A 17 -10.35 2.00 -8.65
N ALA A 18 -10.08 0.71 -8.52
CA ALA A 18 -11.05 -0.33 -8.16
C ALA A 18 -10.69 -0.98 -6.82
N PRO A 19 -11.67 -1.49 -6.06
CA PRO A 19 -11.38 -2.23 -4.83
C PRO A 19 -10.45 -3.39 -5.07
N LEU A 20 -9.48 -3.58 -4.16
CA LEU A 20 -8.53 -4.67 -4.17
C LEU A 20 -8.91 -5.69 -3.09
N VAL A 21 -9.06 -6.95 -3.48
CA VAL A 21 -9.27 -8.06 -2.54
C VAL A 21 -7.97 -8.84 -2.41
N ALA A 22 -7.11 -8.40 -1.49
CA ALA A 22 -5.83 -9.05 -1.22
C ALA A 22 -5.42 -8.85 0.25
N GLY A 23 -4.39 -9.56 0.72
CA GLY A 23 -3.77 -9.35 2.03
C GLY A 23 -4.48 -10.00 3.21
N GLY A 24 -5.53 -10.79 2.97
CA GLY A 24 -6.22 -11.56 3.99
C GLY A 24 -6.98 -10.74 5.05
N PRO A 25 -7.37 -11.36 6.17
CA PRO A 25 -8.22 -10.71 7.19
C PRO A 25 -7.64 -9.45 7.80
N TYR A 26 -6.31 -9.37 7.94
CA TYR A 26 -5.66 -8.17 8.48
C TYR A 26 -5.91 -6.94 7.61
N ILE A 27 -5.73 -7.09 6.29
CA ILE A 27 -5.97 -5.99 5.35
C ILE A 27 -7.46 -5.70 5.19
N GLN A 28 -8.34 -6.71 5.25
CA GLN A 28 -9.79 -6.49 5.27
C GLN A 28 -10.22 -5.62 6.46
N HIS A 29 -9.54 -5.75 7.61
CA HIS A 29 -9.80 -4.93 8.80
C HIS A 29 -9.27 -3.50 8.68
N ASN A 30 -8.11 -3.33 8.06
CA ASN A 30 -7.39 -2.06 7.98
C ASN A 30 -7.56 -1.32 6.64
N GLY A 31 -8.07 -2.02 5.60
CA GLY A 31 -8.42 -1.44 4.30
C GLY A 31 -9.70 -0.58 4.36
N PRO A 32 -10.40 -0.41 3.24
CA PRO A 32 -10.12 -1.04 1.95
C PRO A 32 -8.90 -0.46 1.23
N LEU A 33 -8.21 -1.31 0.49
CA LEU A 33 -7.21 -0.89 -0.47
C LEU A 33 -7.81 -0.90 -1.89
N TYR A 34 -7.21 -0.12 -2.76
CA TYR A 34 -7.62 0.03 -4.15
C TYR A 34 -6.43 -0.14 -5.09
N VAL A 35 -6.70 -0.52 -6.33
CA VAL A 35 -5.70 -0.67 -7.37
C VAL A 35 -6.12 0.10 -8.62
N LEU A 36 -5.16 0.79 -9.24
CA LEU A 36 -5.27 1.43 -10.54
C LEU A 36 -4.41 0.66 -11.54
N HIS A 37 -5.02 0.28 -12.67
CA HIS A 37 -4.30 -0.24 -13.84
C HIS A 37 -4.47 0.76 -15.00
N GLN A 38 -3.40 1.37 -15.45
CA GLN A 38 -3.40 2.31 -16.56
C GLN A 38 -2.17 2.10 -17.45
N GLY A 39 -2.32 1.31 -18.51
CA GLY A 39 -1.20 0.89 -19.34
C GLY A 39 -0.19 0.09 -18.52
N ASN A 40 1.06 0.54 -18.49
CA ASN A 40 2.14 -0.08 -17.70
C ASN A 40 2.21 0.45 -16.24
N VAL A 41 1.35 1.40 -15.89
CA VAL A 41 1.30 1.96 -14.54
C VAL A 41 0.37 1.13 -13.69
N VAL A 42 0.86 0.68 -12.55
CA VAL A 42 0.06 0.03 -11.50
C VAL A 42 0.30 0.76 -10.20
N LYS A 43 -0.75 1.35 -9.66
CA LYS A 43 -0.71 2.02 -8.37
C LYS A 43 -1.67 1.37 -7.40
N PHE A 44 -1.33 1.43 -6.13
CA PHE A 44 -2.22 1.04 -5.04
C PHE A 44 -2.52 2.26 -4.19
N GLY A 45 -3.67 2.28 -3.54
CA GLY A 45 -4.06 3.42 -2.72
C GLY A 45 -5.15 3.12 -1.72
N PHE A 46 -5.37 4.08 -0.81
CA PHE A 46 -6.47 4.06 0.15
C PHE A 46 -6.80 5.48 0.61
N ARG A 47 -8.02 5.66 1.12
CA ARG A 47 -8.44 6.90 1.77
C ARG A 47 -8.09 6.85 3.26
N VAL A 48 -7.48 7.92 3.78
CA VAL A 48 -7.23 8.03 5.22
C VAL A 48 -8.55 8.23 5.96
N GLU A 49 -8.98 7.23 6.70
CA GLU A 49 -10.18 7.23 7.54
C GLU A 49 -9.83 7.51 9.01
N PRO A 50 -10.80 7.87 9.89
CA PRO A 50 -10.54 8.14 11.31
C PRO A 50 -9.76 7.04 12.02
N ARG A 51 -10.10 5.76 11.75
CA ARG A 51 -9.41 4.59 12.33
C ARG A 51 -7.95 4.43 11.91
N HIS A 52 -7.53 5.13 10.85
CA HIS A 52 -6.15 5.11 10.36
C HIS A 52 -5.28 6.20 11.00
N THR A 53 -5.87 7.09 11.81
CA THR A 53 -5.18 8.30 12.26
C THR A 53 -4.51 8.14 13.63
N ASN A 54 -3.49 8.95 13.85
CA ASN A 54 -2.85 9.19 15.12
C ASN A 54 -3.57 10.33 15.89
N PRO A 55 -3.18 10.63 17.15
CA PRO A 55 -3.82 11.69 17.93
C PRO A 55 -3.76 13.11 17.32
N MET A 56 -2.88 13.31 16.33
CA MET A 56 -2.74 14.59 15.62
C MET A 56 -3.64 14.68 14.37
N GLY A 57 -4.48 13.66 14.10
CA GLY A 57 -5.37 13.63 12.93
C GLY A 57 -4.65 13.30 11.61
N ASN A 58 -3.43 12.83 11.67
CA ASN A 58 -2.68 12.38 10.50
C ASN A 58 -2.62 10.85 10.45
N LEU A 59 -2.33 10.32 9.28
CA LEU A 59 -2.12 8.89 9.09
C LEU A 59 -1.10 8.36 10.10
N HIS A 60 -1.49 7.33 10.85
CA HIS A 60 -0.61 6.66 11.79
C HIS A 60 0.54 5.96 11.06
N GLY A 61 1.76 6.10 11.56
CA GLY A 61 2.95 5.48 10.96
C GLY A 61 2.83 3.96 10.81
N GLY A 62 2.15 3.28 11.72
CA GLY A 62 1.85 1.84 11.63
C GLY A 62 0.93 1.51 10.46
N MET A 63 -0.06 2.36 10.14
CA MET A 63 -0.91 2.15 8.96
C MET A 63 -0.15 2.43 7.66
N MET A 64 0.72 3.44 7.63
CA MET A 64 1.64 3.64 6.50
C MET A 64 2.55 2.42 6.31
N ALA A 65 3.09 1.84 7.38
CA ALA A 65 3.90 0.63 7.29
C ALA A 65 3.10 -0.56 6.76
N THR A 66 1.86 -0.73 7.21
CA THR A 66 0.92 -1.74 6.68
C THR A 66 0.71 -1.55 5.17
N PHE A 67 0.45 -0.33 4.75
CA PHE A 67 0.28 -0.02 3.33
C PHE A 67 1.55 -0.31 2.52
N CYS A 68 2.71 0.12 3.00
CA CYS A 68 4.00 -0.13 2.34
C CYS A 68 4.32 -1.63 2.22
N ASP A 69 4.00 -2.42 3.24
CA ASP A 69 4.21 -3.86 3.24
C ASP A 69 3.32 -4.59 2.22
N MET A 70 2.17 -4.01 1.88
CA MET A 70 1.31 -4.48 0.79
C MET A 70 1.71 -3.91 -0.57
N LEU A 71 2.01 -2.61 -0.63
CA LEU A 71 2.35 -1.89 -1.87
C LEU A 71 3.50 -2.56 -2.61
N VAL A 72 4.59 -2.87 -1.88
CA VAL A 72 5.83 -3.34 -2.50
C VAL A 72 5.66 -4.70 -3.16
N PRO A 73 5.24 -5.78 -2.46
CA PRO A 73 5.06 -7.08 -3.08
C PRO A 73 3.98 -7.09 -4.18
N LEU A 74 2.87 -6.37 -3.98
CA LEU A 74 1.81 -6.30 -4.99
C LEU A 74 2.27 -5.61 -6.28
N SER A 75 3.06 -4.53 -6.16
CA SER A 75 3.66 -3.86 -7.32
C SER A 75 4.62 -4.79 -8.08
N VAL A 76 5.44 -5.55 -7.36
CA VAL A 76 6.38 -6.51 -7.95
C VAL A 76 5.65 -7.65 -8.67
N HIS A 77 4.58 -8.19 -8.10
CA HIS A 77 3.75 -9.22 -8.74
C HIS A 77 3.22 -8.76 -10.11
N ARG A 78 2.87 -7.48 -10.24
CA ARG A 78 2.32 -6.92 -11.48
C ARG A 78 3.38 -6.56 -12.51
N LYS A 79 4.65 -6.47 -12.10
CA LYS A 79 5.77 -6.03 -12.95
C LYS A 79 6.72 -7.16 -13.35
N SER A 80 6.57 -8.35 -12.79
CA SER A 80 7.48 -9.48 -13.06
C SER A 80 6.77 -10.83 -13.05
N ASP A 81 6.77 -11.50 -14.20
CA ASP A 81 6.24 -12.86 -14.33
C ASP A 81 7.00 -13.89 -13.49
N GLN A 82 8.27 -13.60 -13.15
CA GLN A 82 9.09 -14.48 -12.33
C GLN A 82 8.48 -14.75 -10.94
N VAL A 83 7.73 -13.78 -10.41
CA VAL A 83 7.17 -13.83 -9.06
C VAL A 83 5.66 -13.57 -8.99
N SER A 84 4.99 -13.44 -10.13
CA SER A 84 3.58 -13.03 -10.22
C SER A 84 2.60 -13.91 -9.45
N ASN A 85 2.96 -15.17 -9.20
CA ASN A 85 2.16 -16.13 -8.45
C ASN A 85 2.85 -16.63 -7.16
N ARG A 86 3.87 -15.92 -6.68
CA ARG A 86 4.64 -16.33 -5.50
C ARG A 86 4.27 -15.50 -4.30
N PHE A 87 4.14 -16.14 -3.14
CA PHE A 87 4.08 -15.41 -1.88
C PHE A 87 5.45 -14.79 -1.59
N LEU A 88 5.49 -13.51 -1.22
CA LEU A 88 6.71 -12.74 -0.98
C LEU A 88 6.79 -12.32 0.49
N PRO A 89 7.22 -13.22 1.41
CA PRO A 89 7.40 -12.86 2.82
C PRO A 89 8.42 -11.75 2.97
N THR A 90 8.11 -10.75 3.77
CA THR A 90 8.98 -9.63 4.08
C THR A 90 10.14 -10.07 4.95
N ILE A 91 11.37 -9.81 4.50
CA ILE A 91 12.59 -9.98 5.30
C ILE A 91 12.92 -8.68 6.03
N SER A 92 12.90 -7.58 5.30
CA SER A 92 13.11 -6.24 5.87
C SER A 92 12.29 -5.21 5.13
N LEU A 93 11.83 -4.19 5.84
CA LEU A 93 11.10 -3.06 5.30
C LEU A 93 11.62 -1.80 5.97
N GLN A 94 12.11 -0.87 5.17
CA GLN A 94 12.57 0.44 5.64
C GLN A 94 11.64 1.51 5.07
N ILE A 95 11.17 2.39 5.93
CA ILE A 95 10.29 3.49 5.56
C ILE A 95 10.87 4.79 6.08
N ASP A 96 11.02 5.76 5.19
CA ASP A 96 11.32 7.14 5.55
C ASP A 96 10.03 7.95 5.44
N TYR A 97 9.60 8.52 6.55
CA TYR A 97 8.40 9.35 6.63
C TYR A 97 8.78 10.78 6.28
N LEU A 98 8.29 11.29 5.15
CA LEU A 98 8.70 12.57 4.57
C LEU A 98 7.77 13.72 4.92
N ALA A 99 6.46 13.45 4.98
CA ALA A 99 5.42 14.42 5.27
C ALA A 99 4.19 13.76 5.88
N PRO A 100 3.37 14.47 6.65
CA PRO A 100 2.10 13.93 7.17
C PRO A 100 1.09 13.73 6.04
N ALA A 101 0.25 12.71 6.19
CA ALA A 101 -0.94 12.50 5.36
C ALA A 101 -2.18 12.76 6.23
N PRO A 102 -2.92 13.86 6.04
CA PRO A 102 -4.02 14.22 6.93
C PRO A 102 -5.24 13.30 6.74
N LEU A 103 -6.14 13.31 7.73
CA LEU A 103 -7.45 12.67 7.62
C LEU A 103 -8.14 13.10 6.32
N GLY A 104 -8.70 12.14 5.58
CA GLY A 104 -9.37 12.36 4.30
C GLY A 104 -8.45 12.42 3.08
N ALA A 105 -7.13 12.45 3.25
CA ALA A 105 -6.19 12.42 2.14
C ALA A 105 -6.29 11.10 1.36
N TRP A 106 -6.05 11.16 0.06
CA TRP A 106 -5.84 9.99 -0.77
C TRP A 106 -4.36 9.63 -0.77
N VAL A 107 -4.05 8.48 -0.22
CA VAL A 107 -2.69 7.93 -0.20
C VAL A 107 -2.56 6.93 -1.34
N GLU A 108 -1.55 7.10 -2.18
CA GLU A 108 -1.24 6.17 -3.26
C GLU A 108 0.26 6.00 -3.44
N GLY A 109 0.63 4.88 -4.04
CA GLY A 109 2.03 4.62 -4.34
C GLY A 109 2.22 3.54 -5.39
N GLU A 110 3.46 3.44 -5.83
CA GLU A 110 3.95 2.38 -6.69
C GLU A 110 5.36 1.99 -6.28
N ALA A 111 5.77 0.78 -6.62
CA ALA A 111 7.10 0.29 -6.34
C ALA A 111 7.70 -0.43 -7.55
N GLU A 112 9.03 -0.44 -7.58
CA GLU A 112 9.85 -1.04 -8.63
C GLU A 112 10.79 -2.07 -8.00
N PRO A 113 10.98 -3.24 -8.64
CA PRO A 113 12.02 -4.19 -8.26
C PRO A 113 13.31 -3.93 -9.07
N PRO A 114 14.26 -3.12 -8.58
CA PRO A 114 15.54 -2.93 -9.27
C PRO A 114 16.33 -4.23 -9.40
N ARG A 115 16.05 -5.23 -8.57
CA ARG A 115 16.73 -6.52 -8.62
C ARG A 115 15.83 -7.65 -8.12
N ILE A 116 15.69 -8.70 -8.93
CA ILE A 116 15.13 -9.99 -8.53
C ILE A 116 16.23 -11.04 -8.73
N THR A 117 16.50 -11.81 -7.69
CA THR A 117 17.45 -12.93 -7.72
C THR A 117 16.70 -14.27 -7.74
N HIS A 118 17.41 -15.38 -7.63
CA HIS A 118 16.79 -16.69 -7.54
C HIS A 118 15.89 -16.84 -6.28
N SER A 119 16.24 -16.17 -5.19
CA SER A 119 15.55 -16.36 -3.88
C SER A 119 15.05 -15.08 -3.23
N LEU A 120 15.46 -13.90 -3.71
CA LEU A 120 15.16 -12.61 -3.10
C LEU A 120 14.66 -11.60 -4.13
N VAL A 121 13.79 -10.72 -3.67
CA VAL A 121 13.37 -9.49 -4.35
C VAL A 121 13.87 -8.30 -3.56
N PHE A 122 14.55 -7.38 -4.22
CA PHE A 122 14.87 -6.05 -3.72
C PHE A 122 13.96 -5.06 -4.42
N ALA A 123 13.22 -4.27 -3.66
CA ALA A 123 12.25 -3.35 -4.24
C ALA A 123 12.21 -2.02 -3.48
N GLN A 124 11.78 -0.98 -4.15
CA GLN A 124 11.67 0.37 -3.61
C GLN A 124 10.46 1.09 -4.20
N GLY A 125 9.93 2.05 -3.47
CA GLY A 125 8.74 2.78 -3.89
C GLY A 125 8.62 4.15 -3.26
N LEU A 126 7.72 4.94 -3.83
CA LEU A 126 7.33 6.24 -3.34
C LEU A 126 5.82 6.25 -3.07
N VAL A 127 5.45 6.85 -1.97
CA VAL A 127 4.05 7.05 -1.56
C VAL A 127 3.76 8.54 -1.50
N THR A 128 2.63 8.93 -2.04
CA THR A 128 2.13 10.31 -1.99
C THR A 128 0.80 10.38 -1.25
N ALA A 129 0.52 11.52 -0.64
CA ALA A 129 -0.79 11.88 -0.10
C ALA A 129 -1.28 13.12 -0.84
N ASP A 130 -2.41 13.02 -1.54
CA ASP A 130 -2.92 14.07 -2.43
C ASP A 130 -1.83 14.64 -3.37
N GLY A 131 -0.99 13.77 -3.91
CA GLY A 131 0.10 14.12 -4.82
C GLY A 131 1.40 14.61 -4.15
N VAL A 132 1.42 14.81 -2.84
CA VAL A 132 2.62 15.23 -2.10
C VAL A 132 3.37 14.01 -1.60
N PRO A 133 4.69 13.85 -1.89
CA PRO A 133 5.48 12.76 -1.34
C PRO A 133 5.44 12.72 0.18
N CYS A 134 4.96 11.61 0.74
CA CYS A 134 4.78 11.45 2.18
C CYS A 134 5.56 10.28 2.79
N ALA A 135 5.96 9.31 1.97
CA ALA A 135 6.86 8.25 2.41
C ALA A 135 7.69 7.69 1.26
N ARG A 136 8.89 7.24 1.59
CA ARG A 136 9.76 6.46 0.73
C ARG A 136 9.96 5.09 1.38
N VAL A 137 9.84 4.02 0.59
CA VAL A 137 9.96 2.65 1.09
C VAL A 137 11.00 1.87 0.30
N SER A 138 11.76 1.04 0.99
CA SER A 138 12.58 -0.02 0.40
C SER A 138 12.38 -1.30 1.17
N GLY A 139 12.45 -2.44 0.49
CA GLY A 139 12.25 -3.73 1.13
C GLY A 139 13.00 -4.86 0.46
N VAL A 140 13.24 -5.90 1.26
CA VAL A 140 13.78 -7.18 0.81
C VAL A 140 12.76 -8.25 1.15
N PHE A 141 12.41 -9.05 0.15
CA PHE A 141 11.39 -10.09 0.26
C PHE A 141 11.98 -11.43 -0.18
N LYS A 142 11.59 -12.49 0.50
CA LYS A 142 11.92 -13.85 0.07
C LYS A 142 10.96 -14.29 -1.03
N ILE A 143 11.45 -14.98 -2.04
CA ILE A 143 10.59 -15.68 -2.99
C ILE A 143 10.10 -16.98 -2.34
N GLY A 144 8.88 -16.96 -1.87
CA GLY A 144 8.23 -18.06 -1.16
C GLY A 144 7.53 -19.06 -2.08
N PRO A 145 6.61 -19.88 -1.55
CA PRO A 145 5.83 -20.84 -2.33
C PRO A 145 4.84 -20.16 -3.28
N VAL A 146 4.20 -20.95 -4.15
CA VAL A 146 3.07 -20.46 -4.95
C VAL A 146 1.96 -20.04 -4.00
N ALA A 147 1.50 -18.80 -4.17
CA ALA A 147 0.44 -18.23 -3.34
C ALA A 147 -0.93 -18.74 -3.75
N PRO A 148 -1.91 -18.85 -2.81
CA PRO A 148 -3.32 -18.98 -3.17
C PRO A 148 -3.75 -17.83 -4.08
N ARG A 149 -4.69 -18.07 -5.01
CA ARG A 149 -5.12 -17.05 -5.98
C ARG A 149 -5.62 -15.76 -5.32
N ASP A 150 -6.39 -15.90 -4.25
CA ASP A 150 -6.97 -14.82 -3.44
C ASP A 150 -5.96 -14.04 -2.58
N ALA A 151 -4.71 -14.44 -2.59
CA ALA A 151 -3.64 -13.74 -1.85
C ALA A 151 -2.91 -12.69 -2.70
N VAL A 152 -3.02 -12.77 -4.05
CA VAL A 152 -2.25 -11.95 -5.01
C VAL A 152 -3.10 -11.26 -6.08
N GLU A 153 -4.40 -11.56 -6.15
CA GLU A 153 -5.39 -10.92 -7.00
C GLU A 153 -6.02 -9.71 -6.30
#